data_ee87d6fd0308c3f004a79a8f17a5bad6
#
_entry.id   ee87d6fd0308c3f004a79a8f17a5bad6
#
_cell.length_a   1.000
_cell.length_b   1.000
_cell.length_c   1.000
_cell.angle_alpha   90.00
_cell.angle_beta   90.00
_cell.angle_gamma   90.00
#
_symmetry.space_group_name_H-M   'P 1'
#
loop_
_entity.id
_entity.type
_entity.pdbx_description
1 polymer ?
#
loop_
_entity_poly.entity_id
_entity_poly.type
_entity_poly.pdbx_seq_one_letter_code
_entity_poly.pdbx_strand_id
1 'polypeptide(L)'
;MISLQEYKRIIQELLDELPEAFFRELSGGVIVSEATVVPDYARHNDLCTMGLYQTAYGMRQIVMYKGSFDRAYPTADAARAKELLRGILRHEFRHHMEALANIHNSGSLEAQDERDKQAYLAGQDE
;
A
#
# COMPACT_ATOMS: atom_id res chain seq x y z
N MET A 1 -8.55 9.47 14.50
CA MET A 1 -8.61 8.15 13.85
C MET A 1 -9.96 7.99 13.16
N ILE A 2 -9.98 7.69 11.87
CA ILE A 2 -11.22 7.43 11.16
C ILE A 2 -11.73 6.03 11.44
N SER A 3 -13.05 5.81 11.29
CA SER A 3 -13.65 4.49 11.49
C SER A 3 -13.30 3.56 10.33
N LEU A 4 -13.50 2.25 10.55
CA LEU A 4 -13.34 1.25 9.47
C LEU A 4 -14.30 1.55 8.31
N GLN A 5 -15.52 1.94 8.62
CA GLN A 5 -16.55 2.25 7.62
C GLN A 5 -16.13 3.44 6.77
N GLU A 6 -15.60 4.49 7.41
CA GLU A 6 -15.08 5.68 6.75
C GLU A 6 -13.88 5.34 5.86
N TYR A 7 -12.97 4.52 6.37
CA TYR A 7 -11.80 4.06 5.62
C TYR A 7 -12.23 3.32 4.35
N LYS A 8 -13.16 2.37 4.48
CA LYS A 8 -13.68 1.62 3.33
C LYS A 8 -14.35 2.52 2.30
N ARG A 9 -15.11 3.51 2.78
CA ARG A 9 -15.76 4.49 1.91
C ARG A 9 -14.73 5.29 1.11
N ILE A 10 -13.68 5.74 1.79
CA ILE A 10 -12.59 6.48 1.15
C ILE A 10 -11.91 5.61 0.09
N ILE A 11 -11.59 4.36 0.42
CA ILE A 11 -10.96 3.44 -0.54
C ILE A 11 -11.85 3.29 -1.77
N GLN A 12 -13.16 3.10 -1.60
CA GLN A 12 -14.07 2.97 -2.73
C GLN A 12 -14.10 4.23 -3.59
N GLU A 13 -14.12 5.40 -2.98
CA GLU A 13 -14.07 6.67 -3.70
C GLU A 13 -12.80 6.81 -4.53
N LEU A 14 -11.68 6.38 -3.96
CA LEU A 14 -10.38 6.42 -4.64
C LEU A 14 -10.33 5.43 -5.80
N LEU A 15 -10.91 4.25 -5.64
CA LEU A 15 -11.00 3.28 -6.73
C LEU A 15 -11.83 3.82 -7.89
N ASP A 16 -12.90 4.55 -7.57
CA ASP A 16 -13.76 5.16 -8.58
C ASP A 16 -13.05 6.25 -9.39
N GLU A 17 -11.95 6.79 -8.87
CA GLU A 17 -11.12 7.75 -9.60
C GLU A 17 -10.26 7.12 -10.69
N LEU A 18 -10.06 5.79 -10.66
CA LEU A 18 -9.11 5.12 -11.54
C LEU A 18 -9.77 4.63 -12.82
N PRO A 19 -9.07 4.72 -13.97
CA PRO A 19 -9.57 4.11 -15.22
C PRO A 19 -9.77 2.61 -15.08
N GLU A 20 -10.77 2.11 -15.77
CA GLU A 20 -11.12 0.68 -15.74
C GLU A 20 -9.94 -0.23 -16.09
N ALA A 21 -9.09 0.21 -17.01
CA ALA A 21 -7.91 -0.56 -17.43
C ALA A 21 -6.96 -0.91 -16.28
N PHE A 22 -6.97 -0.12 -15.18
CA PHE A 22 -6.11 -0.38 -14.02
C PHE A 22 -6.50 -1.66 -13.29
N PHE A 23 -7.75 -2.10 -13.45
CA PHE A 23 -8.26 -3.30 -12.76
C PHE A 23 -8.07 -4.58 -13.56
N ARG A 24 -7.50 -4.49 -14.76
CA ARG A 24 -7.27 -5.66 -15.60
C ARG A 24 -6.38 -6.66 -14.88
N GLU A 25 -6.80 -7.92 -14.86
CA GLU A 25 -6.08 -9.03 -14.26
C GLU A 25 -5.81 -8.88 -12.75
N LEU A 26 -6.44 -7.92 -12.09
CA LEU A 26 -6.41 -7.81 -10.64
C LEU A 26 -7.51 -8.72 -10.07
N SER A 27 -7.31 -10.03 -10.24
CA SER A 27 -8.33 -11.04 -9.97
C SER A 27 -8.72 -11.16 -8.50
N GLY A 28 -7.81 -10.84 -7.59
CA GLY A 28 -8.08 -10.81 -6.16
C GLY A 28 -8.65 -9.48 -5.66
N GLY A 29 -8.70 -8.46 -6.52
CA GLY A 29 -9.25 -7.16 -6.21
C GLY A 29 -8.46 -6.37 -5.18
N VAL A 30 -9.13 -5.38 -4.59
CA VAL A 30 -8.58 -4.56 -3.50
C VAL A 30 -9.35 -4.92 -2.24
N ILE A 31 -8.64 -5.37 -1.23
CA ILE A 31 -9.26 -5.75 0.04
C ILE A 31 -8.74 -4.87 1.18
N VAL A 32 -9.56 -4.71 2.21
CA VAL A 32 -9.23 -3.95 3.41
C VAL A 32 -9.05 -4.92 4.55
N SER A 33 -7.93 -4.80 5.26
CA SER A 33 -7.63 -5.55 6.47
C SER A 33 -7.49 -4.58 7.63
N GLU A 34 -7.98 -4.98 8.80
CA GLU A 34 -7.83 -4.18 10.03
C GLU A 34 -6.46 -4.38 10.69
N ALA A 35 -5.64 -5.27 10.15
CA ALA A 35 -4.35 -5.63 10.73
C ALA A 35 -3.38 -4.44 10.76
N THR A 36 -2.50 -4.47 11.75
CA THR A 36 -1.30 -3.64 11.81
C THR A 36 -0.13 -4.53 11.43
N VAL A 37 0.55 -4.20 10.34
CA VAL A 37 1.65 -5.02 9.81
C VAL A 37 2.95 -4.26 9.94
N VAL A 38 3.90 -4.84 10.67
CA VAL A 38 5.23 -4.29 10.84
C VAL A 38 6.20 -5.20 10.09
N PRO A 39 6.95 -4.69 9.10
CA PRO A 39 7.89 -5.52 8.36
C PRO A 39 8.97 -6.10 9.29
N ASP A 40 9.50 -7.29 8.94
CA ASP A 40 10.52 -7.97 9.72
C ASP A 40 11.78 -7.12 9.94
N TYR A 41 12.11 -6.26 8.96
CA TYR A 41 13.29 -5.40 9.06
C TYR A 41 13.05 -4.13 9.87
N ALA A 42 11.79 -3.83 10.27
CA ALA A 42 11.50 -2.62 11.04
C ALA A 42 12.03 -2.76 12.46
N ARG A 43 12.65 -1.69 12.94
CA ARG A 43 13.18 -1.61 14.30
C ARG A 43 12.33 -0.61 15.09
N HIS A 44 12.11 -0.90 16.37
CA HIS A 44 11.34 -0.03 17.26
C HIS A 44 9.88 0.17 16.84
N ASN A 45 9.39 -0.67 15.91
CA ASN A 45 8.01 -0.59 15.40
C ASN A 45 7.66 0.78 14.81
N ASP A 46 8.63 1.47 14.24
CA ASP A 46 8.45 2.81 13.68
C ASP A 46 8.10 2.81 12.19
N LEU A 47 7.99 1.63 11.57
CA LEU A 47 7.65 1.47 10.17
C LEU A 47 6.52 0.45 10.03
N CYS A 48 5.43 0.86 9.38
CA CYS A 48 4.27 -0.01 9.15
C CYS A 48 4.01 -0.17 7.66
N THR A 49 3.59 -1.37 7.27
CA THR A 49 3.12 -1.66 5.92
C THR A 49 1.66 -1.25 5.80
N MET A 50 1.38 -0.18 5.06
CA MET A 50 0.03 0.36 4.91
C MET A 50 -0.71 -0.15 3.68
N GLY A 51 0.02 -0.65 2.69
CA GLY A 51 -0.53 -1.28 1.50
C GLY A 51 0.41 -2.35 0.99
N LEU A 52 -0.12 -3.33 0.30
CA LEU A 52 0.66 -4.45 -0.24
C LEU A 52 0.04 -4.93 -1.53
N TYR A 53 0.86 -5.06 -2.58
CA TYR A 53 0.49 -5.76 -3.81
C TYR A 53 1.10 -7.15 -3.74
N GLN A 54 0.28 -8.18 -3.94
CA GLN A 54 0.76 -9.56 -3.84
C GLN A 54 0.07 -10.49 -4.83
N THR A 55 0.74 -11.61 -5.12
CA THR A 55 0.15 -12.74 -5.81
C THR A 55 -0.05 -13.84 -4.76
N ALA A 56 -1.28 -14.27 -4.58
CA ALA A 56 -1.63 -15.31 -3.61
C ALA A 56 -2.66 -16.23 -4.25
N TYR A 57 -2.42 -17.54 -4.18
CA TYR A 57 -3.33 -18.55 -4.75
C TYR A 57 -3.63 -18.32 -6.22
N GLY A 58 -2.64 -17.85 -6.98
CA GLY A 58 -2.79 -17.55 -8.40
C GLY A 58 -3.52 -16.26 -8.71
N MET A 59 -3.91 -15.50 -7.69
CA MET A 59 -4.60 -14.21 -7.87
C MET A 59 -3.68 -13.05 -7.54
N ARG A 60 -3.82 -11.96 -8.29
CA ARG A 60 -3.15 -10.68 -7.97
C ARG A 60 -4.12 -9.84 -7.16
N GLN A 61 -3.65 -9.29 -6.05
CA GLN A 61 -4.50 -8.48 -5.18
C GLN A 61 -3.73 -7.37 -4.50
N ILE A 62 -4.46 -6.34 -4.09
CA ILE A 62 -3.95 -5.25 -3.26
C ILE A 62 -4.64 -5.37 -1.90
N VAL A 63 -3.85 -5.30 -0.83
CA VAL A 63 -4.38 -5.30 0.54
C VAL A 63 -4.05 -3.94 1.15
N MET A 64 -5.07 -3.29 1.72
CA MET A 64 -4.90 -2.02 2.43
C MET A 64 -5.09 -2.28 3.92
N TYR A 65 -4.05 -1.99 4.71
CA TYR A 65 -4.02 -2.30 6.14
C TYR A 65 -4.41 -1.08 6.97
N LYS A 66 -5.64 -1.07 7.43
CA LYS A 66 -6.16 0.05 8.23
C LYS A 66 -5.42 0.21 9.57
N GLY A 67 -5.11 -0.89 10.24
CA GLY A 67 -4.38 -0.81 11.51
C GLY A 67 -3.03 -0.12 11.36
N SER A 68 -2.29 -0.44 10.30
CA SER A 68 -1.02 0.22 10.00
C SER A 68 -1.22 1.70 9.71
N PHE A 69 -2.26 2.04 8.94
CA PHE A 69 -2.58 3.43 8.63
C PHE A 69 -2.90 4.22 9.89
N ASP A 70 -3.73 3.67 10.76
CA ASP A 70 -4.12 4.32 12.03
C ASP A 70 -2.91 4.56 12.92
N ARG A 71 -1.98 3.61 12.95
CA ARG A 71 -0.77 3.74 13.75
C ARG A 71 0.14 4.85 13.23
N ALA A 72 0.26 4.96 11.90
CA ALA A 72 1.11 5.98 11.29
C ALA A 72 0.47 7.37 11.35
N TYR A 73 -0.86 7.45 11.24
CA TYR A 73 -1.59 8.71 11.15
C TYR A 73 -2.80 8.73 12.09
N PRO A 74 -2.57 8.65 13.41
CA PRO A 74 -3.67 8.51 14.36
C PRO A 74 -4.60 9.72 14.46
N THR A 75 -4.16 10.90 14.00
CA THR A 75 -4.92 12.14 14.10
C THR A 75 -5.44 12.64 12.76
N ALA A 76 -5.22 11.90 11.68
CA ALA A 76 -5.70 12.33 10.36
C ALA A 76 -7.23 12.34 10.33
N ASP A 77 -7.80 13.46 9.87
CA ASP A 77 -9.23 13.52 9.58
C ASP A 77 -9.53 12.88 8.22
N ALA A 78 -10.80 12.83 7.84
CA ALA A 78 -11.22 12.16 6.61
C ALA A 78 -10.56 12.77 5.36
N ALA A 79 -10.44 14.08 5.29
CA ALA A 79 -9.84 14.76 4.14
C ALA A 79 -8.35 14.42 4.01
N ARG A 80 -7.62 14.47 5.13
CA ARG A 80 -6.19 14.13 5.16
C ARG A 80 -5.99 12.65 4.89
N ALA A 81 -6.84 11.80 5.47
CA ALA A 81 -6.78 10.35 5.23
C ALA A 81 -6.95 10.04 3.74
N LYS A 82 -7.89 10.69 3.07
CA LYS A 82 -8.12 10.48 1.64
C LYS A 82 -6.89 10.85 0.81
N GLU A 83 -6.23 11.97 1.12
CA GLU A 83 -5.00 12.37 0.45
C GLU A 83 -3.90 11.32 0.62
N LEU A 84 -3.68 10.88 1.85
CA LEU A 84 -2.64 9.90 2.18
C LEU A 84 -2.92 8.56 1.53
N LEU A 85 -4.16 8.09 1.63
CA LEU A 85 -4.57 6.81 1.06
C LEU A 85 -4.51 6.81 -0.46
N ARG A 86 -4.78 7.96 -1.10
CA ARG A 86 -4.63 8.08 -2.56
C ARG A 86 -3.20 7.75 -2.98
N GLY A 87 -2.22 8.30 -2.29
CA GLY A 87 -0.81 8.05 -2.59
C GLY A 87 -0.44 6.57 -2.39
N ILE A 88 -0.87 6.00 -1.27
CA ILE A 88 -0.59 4.60 -0.93
C ILE A 88 -1.22 3.67 -1.97
N LEU A 89 -2.50 3.88 -2.28
CA LEU A 89 -3.23 3.02 -3.21
C LEU A 89 -2.65 3.10 -4.62
N ARG A 90 -2.30 4.30 -5.08
CA ARG A 90 -1.68 4.48 -6.41
C ARG A 90 -0.31 3.83 -6.49
N HIS A 91 0.44 3.82 -5.40
CA HIS A 91 1.73 3.11 -5.34
C HIS A 91 1.52 1.61 -5.58
N GLU A 92 0.51 1.00 -4.95
CA GLU A 92 0.23 -0.42 -5.14
C GLU A 92 -0.28 -0.73 -6.56
N PHE A 93 -1.12 0.12 -7.12
CA PHE A 93 -1.55 -0.04 -8.51
C PHE A 93 -0.39 0.09 -9.49
N ARG A 94 0.60 0.89 -9.15
CA ARG A 94 1.81 1.02 -9.97
C ARG A 94 2.61 -0.28 -10.00
N HIS A 95 2.70 -0.98 -8.87
CA HIS A 95 3.28 -2.33 -8.84
C HIS A 95 2.50 -3.27 -9.75
N HIS A 96 1.17 -3.19 -9.73
CA HIS A 96 0.33 -4.02 -10.59
C HIS A 96 0.58 -3.72 -12.07
N MET A 97 0.63 -2.45 -12.45
CA MET A 97 0.92 -2.05 -13.83
C MET A 97 2.30 -2.52 -14.28
N GLU A 98 3.30 -2.43 -13.42
CA GLU A 98 4.65 -2.91 -13.72
C GLU A 98 4.67 -4.44 -13.86
N ALA A 99 3.92 -5.15 -13.04
CA ALA A 99 3.80 -6.61 -13.13
C ALA A 99 3.18 -7.01 -14.46
N LEU A 100 2.10 -6.32 -14.89
CA LEU A 100 1.45 -6.60 -16.17
C LEU A 100 2.36 -6.29 -17.36
N ALA A 101 3.16 -5.25 -17.25
CA ALA A 101 4.12 -4.88 -18.29
C ALA A 101 5.40 -5.71 -18.24
N ASN A 102 5.53 -6.58 -17.22
CA ASN A 102 6.71 -7.41 -17.00
C ASN A 102 8.01 -6.60 -16.93
N ILE A 103 7.96 -5.46 -16.22
CA ILE A 103 9.10 -4.57 -16.06
C ILE A 103 9.86 -4.96 -14.79
N HIS A 104 11.04 -5.56 -14.95
CA HIS A 104 11.89 -6.01 -13.85
C HIS A 104 13.31 -5.47 -14.04
N ASN A 105 13.47 -4.15 -13.91
CA ASN A 105 14.77 -3.52 -14.05
C ASN A 105 15.04 -2.56 -12.88
N SER A 106 16.23 -1.95 -12.88
CA SER A 106 16.64 -1.06 -11.78
C SER A 106 15.79 0.19 -11.63
N GLY A 107 14.95 0.52 -12.62
CA GLY A 107 14.02 1.64 -12.56
C GLY A 107 12.65 1.29 -12.04
N SER A 108 12.36 0.02 -11.75
CA SER A 108 11.07 -0.42 -11.26
C SER A 108 10.80 0.02 -9.82
N LEU A 109 9.52 0.03 -9.42
CA LEU A 109 9.15 0.31 -8.03
C LEU A 109 9.70 -0.75 -7.07
N GLU A 110 9.80 -2.00 -7.51
CA GLU A 110 10.37 -3.07 -6.68
C GLU A 110 11.81 -2.77 -6.33
N ALA A 111 12.62 -2.33 -7.30
CA ALA A 111 14.00 -1.95 -7.05
C ALA A 111 14.08 -0.70 -6.17
N GLN A 112 13.17 0.26 -6.35
CA GLN A 112 13.12 1.46 -5.51
C GLN A 112 12.76 1.11 -4.08
N ASP A 113 11.79 0.23 -3.87
CA ASP A 113 11.39 -0.22 -2.53
C ASP A 113 12.54 -0.92 -1.82
N GLU A 114 13.32 -1.71 -2.53
CA GLU A 114 14.50 -2.37 -1.94
C GLU A 114 15.56 -1.35 -1.54
N ARG A 115 15.80 -0.34 -2.37
CA ARG A 115 16.73 0.74 -2.03
C ARG A 115 16.26 1.53 -0.81
N ASP A 116 14.97 1.80 -0.72
CA ASP A 116 14.38 2.51 0.43
C ASP A 116 14.52 1.69 1.70
N LYS A 117 14.32 0.38 1.60
CA LYS A 117 14.52 -0.56 2.71
C LYS A 117 15.97 -0.55 3.20
N GLN A 118 16.92 -0.60 2.27
CA GLN A 118 18.34 -0.57 2.62
C GLN A 118 18.73 0.76 3.27
N ALA A 119 18.20 1.86 2.79
CA ALA A 119 18.44 3.18 3.38
C ALA A 119 17.88 3.25 4.81
N TYR A 120 16.69 2.70 5.04
CA TYR A 120 16.09 2.62 6.37
C TYR A 120 16.99 1.83 7.32
N LEU A 121 17.44 0.65 6.90
CA LEU A 121 18.30 -0.21 7.72
C LEU A 121 19.64 0.46 8.04
N ALA A 122 20.25 1.15 7.06
CA ALA A 122 21.49 1.88 7.25
C ALA A 122 21.33 2.99 8.28
N GLY A 123 20.21 3.72 8.23
CA GLY A 123 19.91 4.77 9.23
C GLY A 123 19.73 4.21 10.62
N GLN A 124 19.22 2.99 10.76
CA GLN A 124 19.03 2.34 12.06
C GLN A 124 20.36 1.90 12.69
N ASP A 125 21.37 1.66 11.88
CA ASP A 125 22.68 1.19 12.35
C ASP A 125 23.59 2.30 12.88
N GLU A 126 23.19 3.54 12.69
CA GLU A 126 23.90 4.70 13.24
C GLU A 126 23.50 4.93 14.71
#